data_16effa5e88b3e624be5063bfd3c53370
#
_entry.id   16effa5e88b3e624be5063bfd3c53370
#
_cell.length_a   1.000
_cell.length_b   1.000
_cell.length_c   1.000
_cell.angle_alpha   90.00
_cell.angle_beta   90.00
_cell.angle_gamma   90.00
#
_symmetry.space_group_name_H-M   'P 1'
#
loop_
_entity.id
_entity.type
_entity.pdbx_description
1 polymer ?
#
loop_
_entity_poly.entity_id
_entity_poly.type
_entity_poly.pdbx_seq_one_letter_code
_entity_poly.pdbx_strand_id
1 'polypeptide(L)'
;MRQALTYDDIQLIPNFSDVQSRQDIKLHTNVSKNWSIDIPIVGSCMDTVTEFEMASTLMEMGGVGCLHRFMSIEEQVKQVKKLVAFRDSDVSMAHLPIMAAVGVVGDYLDRAAELEAAGCNIILVDV
;
A
#
# COMPACT_ATOMS: atom_id res chain seq x y z
N MET A 1 20.70 -15.79 -25.18
CA MET A 1 19.86 -16.05 -23.99
C MET A 1 19.98 -14.83 -23.09
N ARG A 2 18.86 -14.23 -22.59
CA ARG A 2 18.93 -13.13 -21.61
C ARG A 2 18.96 -13.75 -20.23
N GLN A 3 19.88 -13.30 -19.37
CA GLN A 3 19.95 -13.70 -17.97
C GLN A 3 18.90 -12.89 -17.17
N ALA A 4 18.14 -13.57 -16.32
CA ALA A 4 17.26 -12.95 -15.32
C ALA A 4 17.72 -13.42 -13.94
N LEU A 5 17.61 -12.58 -12.94
CA LEU A 5 17.97 -12.86 -11.54
C LEU A 5 16.72 -12.84 -10.67
N THR A 6 16.70 -13.70 -9.66
CA THR A 6 15.72 -13.68 -8.58
C THR A 6 16.36 -13.16 -7.29
N TYR A 7 15.58 -12.96 -6.24
CA TYR A 7 16.12 -12.56 -4.93
C TYR A 7 17.04 -13.61 -4.31
N ASP A 8 16.91 -14.90 -4.70
CA ASP A 8 17.79 -15.96 -4.26
C ASP A 8 19.18 -15.90 -4.91
N ASP A 9 19.29 -15.19 -6.04
CA ASP A 9 20.55 -15.04 -6.78
C ASP A 9 21.37 -13.83 -6.33
N ILE A 10 20.82 -12.97 -5.47
CA ILE A 10 21.44 -11.70 -5.07
C ILE A 10 21.43 -11.52 -3.55
N GLN A 11 22.36 -10.73 -3.08
CA GLN A 11 22.35 -10.24 -1.70
C GLN A 11 22.85 -8.80 -1.65
N LEU A 12 22.43 -8.06 -0.61
CA LEU A 12 22.93 -6.71 -0.38
C LEU A 12 24.38 -6.74 0.07
N ILE A 13 25.21 -5.94 -0.59
CA ILE A 13 26.61 -5.77 -0.20
C ILE A 13 26.65 -4.73 0.93
N PRO A 14 27.23 -5.06 2.11
CA PRO A 14 27.40 -4.10 3.18
C PRO A 14 28.26 -2.91 2.74
N ASN A 15 27.82 -1.70 3.02
CA ASN A 15 28.57 -0.49 2.81
C ASN A 15 28.97 0.13 4.15
N PHE A 16 29.92 1.06 4.12
CA PHE A 16 30.26 1.86 5.28
C PHE A 16 29.02 2.65 5.74
N SER A 17 28.81 2.70 7.06
CA SER A 17 27.76 3.49 7.70
C SER A 17 28.32 4.23 8.91
N ASP A 18 27.96 5.48 9.05
CA ASP A 18 28.26 6.34 10.20
C ASP A 18 27.13 6.39 11.23
N VAL A 19 26.06 5.63 11.01
CA VAL A 19 24.92 5.53 11.92
C VAL A 19 25.37 4.92 13.26
N GLN A 20 25.21 5.68 14.35
CA GLN A 20 25.65 5.28 15.68
C GLN A 20 24.55 4.56 16.48
N SER A 21 23.28 4.89 16.20
CA SER A 21 22.13 4.32 16.91
C SER A 21 20.97 4.00 15.97
N ARG A 22 20.22 2.95 16.30
CA ARG A 22 18.94 2.64 15.59
C ARG A 22 17.93 3.79 15.70
N GLN A 23 18.02 4.62 16.73
CA GLN A 23 17.15 5.78 16.92
C GLN A 23 17.43 6.91 15.91
N ASP A 24 18.60 6.90 15.27
CA ASP A 24 18.97 7.88 14.25
C ASP A 24 18.37 7.54 12.86
N ILE A 25 17.78 6.34 12.72
CA ILE A 25 17.21 5.87 11.46
C ILE A 25 15.83 6.49 11.26
N LYS A 26 15.65 7.15 10.11
CA LYS A 26 14.36 7.63 9.63
C LYS A 26 13.73 6.56 8.75
N LEU A 27 12.54 6.10 9.13
CA LEU A 27 11.80 5.07 8.39
C LEU A 27 10.86 5.64 7.33
N HIS A 28 10.53 6.94 7.42
CA HIS A 28 9.68 7.62 6.44
C HIS A 28 10.20 7.42 5.01
N THR A 29 9.31 7.01 4.11
CA THR A 29 9.67 6.68 2.72
C THR A 29 8.52 6.98 1.76
N ASN A 30 8.87 7.16 0.50
CA ASN A 30 7.87 7.30 -0.56
C ASN A 30 7.36 5.91 -0.99
N VAL A 31 6.05 5.73 -1.02
CA VAL A 31 5.38 4.55 -1.56
C VAL A 31 4.93 4.78 -3.01
N SER A 32 4.78 6.04 -3.41
CA SER A 32 4.54 6.45 -4.79
C SER A 32 5.14 7.84 -5.05
N LYS A 33 4.98 8.36 -6.25
CA LYS A 33 5.51 9.69 -6.62
C LYS A 33 5.00 10.81 -5.69
N ASN A 34 3.75 10.72 -5.26
CA ASN A 34 3.07 11.79 -4.53
C ASN A 34 2.70 11.41 -3.08
N TRP A 35 2.98 10.17 -2.67
CA TRP A 35 2.57 9.66 -1.37
C TRP A 35 3.72 9.00 -0.63
N SER A 36 3.78 9.29 0.66
CA SER A 36 4.75 8.72 1.59
C SER A 36 4.06 8.03 2.77
N ILE A 37 4.82 7.19 3.46
CA ILE A 37 4.40 6.46 4.66
C ILE A 37 5.48 6.60 5.73
N ASP A 38 5.10 6.51 7.00
CA ASP A 38 6.02 6.72 8.12
C ASP A 38 6.92 5.52 8.38
N ILE A 39 6.42 4.31 8.10
CA ILE A 39 7.19 3.06 8.15
C ILE A 39 7.12 2.35 6.80
N PRO A 40 8.22 1.73 6.31
CA PRO A 40 8.28 1.12 4.99
C PRO A 40 7.62 -0.27 4.95
N ILE A 41 6.35 -0.36 5.35
CA ILE A 41 5.57 -1.59 5.38
C ILE A 41 4.31 -1.41 4.54
N VAL A 42 4.14 -2.32 3.56
CA VAL A 42 2.96 -2.39 2.70
C VAL A 42 2.30 -3.77 2.88
N GLY A 43 1.03 -3.80 3.28
CA GLY A 43 0.24 -5.03 3.32
C GLY A 43 -0.07 -5.52 1.91
N SER A 44 0.23 -6.80 1.64
CA SER A 44 0.02 -7.42 0.32
C SER A 44 -1.46 -7.44 -0.07
N CYS A 45 -1.74 -7.27 -1.37
CA CYS A 45 -3.09 -7.31 -1.95
C CYS A 45 -3.63 -8.74 -2.10
N MET A 46 -3.62 -9.50 -1.03
CA MET A 46 -4.09 -10.89 -0.97
C MET A 46 -5.42 -10.97 -0.20
N ASP A 47 -6.34 -11.78 -0.70
CA ASP A 47 -7.68 -11.99 -0.10
C ASP A 47 -7.64 -12.52 1.35
N THR A 48 -6.58 -13.23 1.70
CA THR A 48 -6.36 -13.78 3.04
C THR A 48 -5.51 -12.86 3.94
N VAL A 49 -5.08 -11.69 3.46
CA VAL A 49 -4.14 -10.80 4.18
C VAL A 49 -4.71 -9.40 4.39
N THR A 50 -5.08 -8.71 3.32
CA THR A 50 -5.36 -7.28 3.43
C THR A 50 -6.77 -6.93 2.97
N GLU A 51 -7.65 -6.80 3.97
CA GLU A 51 -8.92 -6.10 3.90
C GLU A 51 -8.92 -4.93 4.89
N PHE A 52 -10.10 -4.35 5.20
CA PHE A 52 -10.24 -3.17 6.05
C PHE A 52 -9.48 -3.29 7.38
N GLU A 53 -9.61 -4.41 8.10
CA GLU A 53 -9.01 -4.60 9.44
C GLU A 53 -7.47 -4.49 9.39
N MET A 54 -6.84 -5.21 8.49
CA MET A 54 -5.39 -5.15 8.32
C MET A 54 -4.94 -3.77 7.80
N ALA A 55 -5.66 -3.21 6.84
CA ALA A 55 -5.31 -1.92 6.24
C ALA A 55 -5.42 -0.77 7.25
N SER A 56 -6.45 -0.76 8.10
CA SER A 56 -6.61 0.24 9.16
C SER A 56 -5.53 0.10 10.24
N THR A 57 -5.22 -1.13 10.66
CA THR A 57 -4.14 -1.38 11.64
C THR A 57 -2.77 -0.92 11.11
N LEU A 58 -2.46 -1.21 9.84
CA LEU A 58 -1.22 -0.74 9.23
C LEU A 58 -1.18 0.79 9.14
N MET A 59 -2.31 1.43 8.85
CA MET A 59 -2.43 2.89 8.82
C MET A 59 -2.17 3.50 10.21
N GLU A 60 -2.72 2.95 11.28
CA GLU A 60 -2.41 3.39 12.66
C GLU A 60 -0.93 3.31 12.99
N MET A 61 -0.23 2.34 12.41
CA MET A 61 1.22 2.16 12.59
C MET A 61 2.06 3.03 11.64
N GLY A 62 1.43 3.79 10.74
CA GLY A 62 2.12 4.63 9.75
C GLY A 62 2.55 3.91 8.46
N GLY A 63 2.06 2.69 8.25
CA GLY A 63 2.21 1.93 7.00
C GLY A 63 1.01 2.08 6.07
N VAL A 64 0.88 1.19 5.10
CA VAL A 64 -0.26 1.14 4.17
C VAL A 64 -0.68 -0.29 3.85
N GLY A 65 -1.97 -0.57 3.85
CA GLY A 65 -2.53 -1.83 3.35
C GLY A 65 -3.07 -1.67 1.94
N CYS A 66 -2.71 -2.59 1.03
CA CYS A 66 -3.30 -2.63 -0.30
C CYS A 66 -4.52 -3.56 -0.32
N LEU A 67 -5.72 -3.00 -0.47
CA LEU A 67 -6.95 -3.79 -0.58
C LEU A 67 -6.90 -4.68 -1.82
N HIS A 68 -7.18 -5.98 -1.66
CA HIS A 68 -7.17 -6.92 -2.77
C HIS A 68 -8.36 -6.72 -3.73
N ARG A 69 -8.27 -7.29 -4.94
CA ARG A 69 -9.25 -7.18 -6.04
C ARG A 69 -10.20 -8.37 -6.18
N PHE A 70 -10.06 -9.39 -5.32
CA PHE A 70 -10.85 -10.63 -5.37
C PHE A 70 -12.20 -10.47 -4.68
N MET A 71 -12.91 -9.40 -5.03
CA MET A 71 -14.25 -9.04 -4.57
C MET A 71 -14.95 -8.19 -5.63
N SER A 72 -16.24 -7.91 -5.47
CA SER A 72 -16.94 -6.99 -6.39
C SER A 72 -16.39 -5.55 -6.28
N ILE A 73 -16.62 -4.73 -7.30
CA ILE A 73 -16.24 -3.30 -7.27
C ILE A 73 -16.92 -2.61 -6.08
N GLU A 74 -18.20 -2.87 -5.86
CA GLU A 74 -18.99 -2.27 -4.79
C GLU A 74 -18.43 -2.59 -3.40
N GLU A 75 -17.99 -3.84 -3.18
CA GLU A 75 -17.41 -4.23 -1.89
C GLU A 75 -16.04 -3.58 -1.69
N GLN A 76 -15.20 -3.53 -2.73
CA GLN A 76 -13.90 -2.88 -2.64
C GLN A 76 -14.04 -1.36 -2.40
N VAL A 77 -14.96 -0.71 -3.10
CA VAL A 77 -15.33 0.71 -2.90
C VAL A 77 -15.82 0.96 -1.48
N LYS A 78 -16.64 0.05 -0.94
CA LYS A 78 -17.12 0.14 0.45
C LYS A 78 -15.98 0.07 1.45
N GLN A 79 -14.99 -0.80 1.23
CA GLN A 79 -13.79 -0.87 2.09
C GLN A 79 -12.94 0.40 1.97
N VAL A 80 -12.75 0.95 0.76
CA VAL A 80 -12.06 2.24 0.57
C VAL A 80 -12.77 3.36 1.35
N LYS A 81 -14.09 3.48 1.23
CA LYS A 81 -14.87 4.50 1.97
C LYS A 81 -14.76 4.35 3.48
N LYS A 82 -14.72 3.12 3.99
CA LYS A 82 -14.45 2.85 5.42
C LYS A 82 -13.07 3.34 5.83
N LEU A 83 -12.03 3.08 5.01
CA LEU A 83 -10.67 3.54 5.28
C LEU A 83 -10.56 5.07 5.20
N VAL A 84 -11.27 5.73 4.27
CA VAL A 84 -11.35 7.20 4.22
C VAL A 84 -11.93 7.74 5.52
N ALA A 85 -13.07 7.21 5.95
CA ALA A 85 -13.72 7.65 7.19
C ALA A 85 -12.83 7.37 8.43
N PHE A 86 -12.13 6.25 8.44
CA PHE A 86 -11.19 5.90 9.51
C PHE A 86 -10.00 6.86 9.54
N ARG A 87 -9.32 7.10 8.42
CA ARG A 87 -8.22 8.05 8.29
C ARG A 87 -8.64 9.47 8.74
N ASP A 88 -9.79 9.91 8.28
CA ASP A 88 -10.28 11.27 8.53
C ASP A 88 -10.78 11.46 9.97
N SER A 89 -10.93 10.38 10.75
CA SER A 89 -11.25 10.43 12.18
C SER A 89 -10.08 10.87 13.06
N ASP A 90 -8.85 10.76 12.56
CA ASP A 90 -7.64 11.18 13.27
C ASP A 90 -6.69 11.97 12.34
N VAL A 91 -6.48 13.24 12.67
CA VAL A 91 -5.64 14.16 11.90
C VAL A 91 -4.20 13.67 11.74
N SER A 92 -3.72 12.84 12.66
CA SER A 92 -2.36 12.27 12.58
C SER A 92 -2.18 11.33 11.39
N MET A 93 -3.26 10.71 10.92
CA MET A 93 -3.27 9.80 9.76
C MET A 93 -3.61 10.51 8.43
N ALA A 94 -3.97 11.78 8.43
CA ALA A 94 -4.46 12.50 7.24
C ALA A 94 -3.47 12.53 6.06
N HIS A 95 -2.18 12.36 6.33
CA HIS A 95 -1.12 12.33 5.32
C HIS A 95 -0.92 10.93 4.71
N LEU A 96 -1.51 9.87 5.28
CA LEU A 96 -1.31 8.50 4.82
C LEU A 96 -2.24 8.16 3.64
N PRO A 97 -1.74 7.42 2.64
CA PRO A 97 -2.54 7.04 1.48
C PRO A 97 -3.44 5.84 1.75
N ILE A 98 -4.50 5.74 0.95
CA ILE A 98 -5.32 4.54 0.80
C ILE A 98 -4.95 3.89 -0.52
N MET A 99 -4.66 2.59 -0.49
CA MET A 99 -4.19 1.81 -1.64
C MET A 99 -5.13 0.65 -1.92
N ALA A 100 -5.41 0.41 -3.20
CA ALA A 100 -6.20 -0.73 -3.65
C ALA A 100 -5.66 -1.31 -4.97
N ALA A 101 -5.82 -2.62 -5.14
CA ALA A 101 -5.38 -3.33 -6.31
C ALA A 101 -6.45 -3.41 -7.40
N VAL A 102 -6.01 -3.37 -8.66
CA VAL A 102 -6.79 -3.67 -9.85
C VAL A 102 -6.04 -4.69 -10.71
N GLY A 103 -6.78 -5.44 -11.57
CA GLY A 103 -6.16 -6.32 -12.56
C GLY A 103 -5.80 -5.60 -13.85
N VAL A 104 -5.63 -6.39 -14.94
CA VAL A 104 -5.38 -5.89 -16.31
C VAL A 104 -6.37 -6.41 -17.33
N VAL A 105 -7.38 -7.15 -16.89
CA VAL A 105 -8.46 -7.73 -17.72
C VAL A 105 -9.81 -7.49 -17.08
N GLY A 106 -10.87 -7.57 -17.88
CA GLY A 106 -12.25 -7.40 -17.40
C GLY A 106 -12.56 -5.96 -16.99
N ASP A 107 -13.05 -5.79 -15.78
CA ASP A 107 -13.58 -4.55 -15.22
C ASP A 107 -12.54 -3.56 -14.68
N TYR A 108 -11.27 -3.76 -14.94
CA TYR A 108 -10.17 -3.05 -14.25
C TYR A 108 -10.21 -1.52 -14.42
N LEU A 109 -10.66 -1.01 -15.57
CA LEU A 109 -10.79 0.44 -15.79
C LEU A 109 -11.94 1.04 -15.00
N ASP A 110 -13.10 0.40 -15.03
CA ASP A 110 -14.28 0.83 -14.28
C ASP A 110 -13.99 0.75 -12.77
N ARG A 111 -13.35 -0.33 -12.33
CA ARG A 111 -12.89 -0.52 -10.96
C ARG A 111 -11.94 0.58 -10.52
N ALA A 112 -10.93 0.92 -11.33
CA ALA A 112 -9.98 1.98 -11.01
C ALA A 112 -10.69 3.35 -10.86
N ALA A 113 -11.62 3.68 -11.76
CA ALA A 113 -12.39 4.92 -11.72
C ALA A 113 -13.27 5.00 -10.46
N GLU A 114 -13.96 3.91 -10.11
CA GLU A 114 -14.81 3.86 -8.91
C GLU A 114 -14.00 3.94 -7.61
N LEU A 115 -12.82 3.31 -7.56
CA LEU A 115 -11.92 3.39 -6.43
C LEU A 115 -11.36 4.81 -6.24
N GLU A 116 -10.95 5.47 -7.34
CA GLU A 116 -10.50 6.86 -7.31
C GLU A 116 -11.62 7.78 -6.80
N ALA A 117 -12.83 7.65 -7.35
CA ALA A 117 -14.01 8.41 -6.91
C ALA A 117 -14.37 8.17 -5.43
N ALA A 118 -14.04 6.99 -4.90
CA ALA A 118 -14.25 6.66 -3.48
C ALA A 118 -13.17 7.23 -2.55
N GLY A 119 -12.08 7.79 -3.08
CA GLY A 119 -10.99 8.39 -2.31
C GLY A 119 -9.74 7.51 -2.19
N CYS A 120 -9.59 6.48 -3.02
CA CYS A 120 -8.35 5.73 -3.15
C CYS A 120 -7.25 6.64 -3.74
N ASN A 121 -6.08 6.62 -3.13
CA ASN A 121 -4.97 7.51 -3.50
C ASN A 121 -3.94 6.83 -4.40
N ILE A 122 -3.81 5.50 -4.27
CA ILE A 122 -2.83 4.70 -5.01
C ILE A 122 -3.54 3.48 -5.59
N ILE A 123 -3.49 3.34 -6.91
CA ILE A 123 -3.93 2.13 -7.61
C ILE A 123 -2.71 1.27 -7.89
N LEU A 124 -2.74 0.03 -7.40
CA LEU A 124 -1.72 -0.98 -7.65
C LEU A 124 -2.21 -1.92 -8.76
N VAL A 125 -1.44 -2.07 -9.82
CA VAL A 125 -1.73 -3.05 -10.87
C VAL A 125 -1.15 -4.40 -10.45
N ASP A 126 -2.04 -5.35 -10.16
CA ASP A 126 -1.72 -6.70 -9.69
C ASP A 126 -2.05 -7.73 -10.77
N VAL A 127 -1.03 -8.45 -11.24
CA VAL A 127 -1.12 -9.36 -12.41
C VAL A 127 -0.76 -10.79 -12.01
#